data_d62add507de53646778caefa0f4e7df4
#
_entry.id   d62add507de53646778caefa0f4e7df4
#
_cell.length_a   1.000
_cell.length_b   1.000
_cell.length_c   1.000
_cell.angle_alpha   90.00
_cell.angle_beta   90.00
_cell.angle_gamma   90.00
#
_symmetry.space_group_name_H-M   'P 1'
#
loop_
_entity.id
_entity.type
_entity.pdbx_description
1 polymer ?
#
loop_
_entity_poly.entity_id
_entity_poly.type
_entity_poly.pdbx_seq_one_letter_code
_entity_poly.pdbx_strand_id
1 'polypeptide(L)'
;QRIVLGSETASTVSSRGVYKFPVERKAMAKYDDHQASSYDVEHCGWSNLPEDDFIQHEDLPYCIGEFVWTGFDYLGEPTPYYTDWPSHSSLFGIIDLAGIPKDRFYLYRSHWNKTARTLHILPHWTWPGREGEVTPVFVYTNYPSAELFINGKS
;
A
#
# COMPACT_ATOMS: atom_id res chain seq x y z
N GLN A 1 -19.30 -22.56 13.99
CA GLN A 1 -18.72 -21.36 13.35
C GLN A 1 -18.91 -21.46 11.84
N ARG A 2 -19.21 -20.33 11.19
CA ARG A 2 -19.27 -20.26 9.72
C ARG A 2 -17.88 -19.96 9.19
N ILE A 3 -17.55 -20.50 8.03
CA ILE A 3 -16.35 -20.14 7.29
C ILE A 3 -16.58 -18.75 6.68
N VAL A 4 -15.58 -17.89 6.79
CA VAL A 4 -15.58 -16.51 6.26
C VAL A 4 -14.49 -16.37 5.22
N LEU A 5 -14.83 -15.77 4.10
CA LEU A 5 -13.91 -15.37 3.04
C LEU A 5 -14.11 -13.88 2.77
N GLY A 6 -13.05 -13.11 2.83
CA GLY A 6 -13.07 -11.70 2.40
C GLY A 6 -13.19 -11.62 0.89
N SER A 7 -14.39 -11.37 0.38
CA SER A 7 -14.62 -11.29 -1.07
C SER A 7 -14.12 -10.00 -1.70
N GLU A 8 -13.94 -8.97 -0.87
CA GLU A 8 -13.32 -7.69 -1.21
C GLU A 8 -12.74 -7.10 0.08
N THR A 9 -11.44 -6.89 0.13
CA THR A 9 -10.75 -6.37 1.30
C THR A 9 -9.83 -5.21 0.94
N ALA A 10 -9.30 -4.55 1.94
CA ALA A 10 -8.48 -3.34 1.86
C ALA A 10 -9.21 -2.18 1.15
N SER A 11 -9.29 -2.19 -0.18
CA SER A 11 -9.92 -1.13 -0.98
C SER A 11 -9.33 0.26 -0.71
N THR A 12 -8.02 0.31 -0.43
CA THR A 12 -7.26 1.54 -0.20
C THR A 12 -6.64 2.06 -1.49
N VAL A 13 -6.31 3.34 -1.48
CA VAL A 13 -5.72 4.03 -2.62
C VAL A 13 -4.22 4.23 -2.43
N SER A 14 -3.45 4.13 -3.51
CA SER A 14 -2.04 4.51 -3.55
C SER A 14 -1.60 4.85 -4.96
N SER A 15 -0.67 5.78 -5.09
CA SER A 15 -0.04 6.15 -6.35
C SER A 15 1.42 5.74 -6.35
N ARG A 16 1.85 5.02 -7.39
CA ARG A 16 3.23 4.53 -7.47
C ARG A 16 4.23 5.68 -7.38
N GLY A 17 5.16 5.59 -6.40
CA GLY A 17 6.25 6.54 -6.21
C GLY A 17 5.84 7.90 -5.64
N VAL A 18 4.61 8.05 -5.16
CA VAL A 18 4.12 9.25 -4.48
C VAL A 18 4.16 9.01 -2.97
N TYR A 19 4.75 9.94 -2.24
CA TYR A 19 4.85 9.86 -0.78
C TYR A 19 4.46 11.19 -0.17
N LYS A 20 3.53 11.15 0.78
CA LYS A 20 2.99 12.34 1.45
C LYS A 20 3.46 12.39 2.90
N PHE A 21 3.64 13.59 3.40
CA PHE A 21 4.13 13.85 4.74
C PHE A 21 3.20 14.83 5.49
N PRO A 22 3.13 14.76 6.82
CA PRO A 22 3.74 13.75 7.68
C PRO A 22 3.12 12.37 7.45
N VAL A 23 3.88 11.31 7.75
CA VAL A 23 3.38 9.93 7.68
C VAL A 23 2.70 9.60 9.00
N GLU A 24 1.40 9.45 8.97
CA GLU A 24 0.58 9.20 10.16
C GLU A 24 -0.21 7.91 9.96
N ARG A 25 0.12 6.90 10.77
CA ARG A 25 -0.55 5.61 10.71
C ARG A 25 -2.04 5.72 11.03
N LYS A 26 -2.89 5.07 10.24
CA LYS A 26 -4.35 5.11 10.33
C LYS A 26 -4.97 6.49 10.17
N ALA A 27 -4.26 7.42 9.55
CA ALA A 27 -4.85 8.68 9.12
C ALA A 27 -5.73 8.50 7.88
N MET A 28 -6.60 9.47 7.64
CA MET A 28 -7.36 9.54 6.40
C MET A 28 -6.42 9.87 5.23
N ALA A 29 -6.53 9.11 4.17
CA ALA A 29 -5.77 9.34 2.95
C ALA A 29 -6.06 10.72 2.37
N LYS A 30 -5.01 11.42 1.96
CA LYS A 30 -5.08 12.73 1.30
C LYS A 30 -4.86 12.53 -0.19
N TYR A 31 -5.86 12.92 -0.99
CA TYR A 31 -5.85 12.75 -2.45
C TYR A 31 -6.44 13.93 -3.22
N ASP A 32 -6.47 15.10 -2.61
CA ASP A 32 -6.95 16.37 -3.20
C ASP A 32 -6.14 16.82 -4.42
N ASP A 33 -4.92 16.32 -4.57
CA ASP A 33 -4.05 16.49 -5.74
C ASP A 33 -4.14 15.34 -6.76
N HIS A 34 -5.17 14.50 -6.69
CA HIS A 34 -5.38 13.30 -7.51
C HIS A 34 -4.30 12.22 -7.38
N GLN A 35 -3.55 12.26 -6.27
CA GLN A 35 -2.53 11.28 -5.92
C GLN A 35 -2.70 10.85 -4.47
N ALA A 36 -2.35 9.61 -4.16
CA ALA A 36 -2.39 9.07 -2.81
C ALA A 36 -1.02 8.53 -2.39
N SER A 37 -0.73 8.59 -1.10
CA SER A 37 0.56 8.16 -0.58
C SER A 37 0.80 6.66 -0.77
N SER A 38 2.03 6.28 -1.13
CA SER A 38 2.48 4.89 -1.26
C SER A 38 2.90 4.24 0.06
N TYR A 39 2.86 4.95 1.17
CA TYR A 39 3.28 4.39 2.46
C TYR A 39 2.35 3.29 3.01
N ASP A 40 1.15 3.14 2.49
CA ASP A 40 0.16 2.12 2.91
C ASP A 40 -0.20 2.14 4.41
N VAL A 41 -0.16 3.30 5.02
CA VAL A 41 -0.54 3.51 6.43
C VAL A 41 -1.76 4.41 6.60
N GLU A 42 -2.29 4.93 5.50
CA GLU A 42 -3.49 5.75 5.43
C GLU A 42 -4.65 4.94 4.85
N HIS A 43 -5.88 5.28 5.21
CA HIS A 43 -7.09 4.62 4.72
C HIS A 43 -8.11 5.63 4.20
N CYS A 44 -9.03 5.18 3.34
CA CYS A 44 -10.23 5.91 2.98
C CYS A 44 -11.33 5.66 4.01
N GLY A 45 -12.41 6.44 3.98
CA GLY A 45 -13.53 6.28 4.92
C GLY A 45 -14.24 4.93 4.83
N TRP A 46 -14.06 4.20 3.75
CA TRP A 46 -14.65 2.88 3.49
C TRP A 46 -13.64 1.73 3.54
N SER A 47 -12.33 2.00 3.67
CA SER A 47 -11.28 1.02 3.47
C SER A 47 -10.59 0.60 4.76
N ASN A 48 -9.92 -0.56 4.72
CA ASN A 48 -9.03 -1.04 5.76
C ASN A 48 -7.58 -0.94 5.32
N LEU A 49 -6.65 -0.93 6.28
CA LEU A 49 -5.24 -1.15 5.96
C LEU A 49 -5.00 -2.63 5.66
N PRO A 50 -4.12 -2.97 4.69
CA PRO A 50 -3.75 -4.35 4.42
C PRO A 50 -3.26 -5.12 5.66
N GLU A 51 -2.51 -4.47 6.54
CA GLU A 51 -2.04 -5.09 7.78
C GLU A 51 -3.17 -5.48 8.74
N ASP A 52 -4.23 -4.68 8.83
CA ASP A 52 -5.36 -5.00 9.69
C ASP A 52 -6.11 -6.24 9.15
N ASP A 53 -6.20 -6.38 7.83
CA ASP A 53 -6.78 -7.57 7.19
C ASP A 53 -5.89 -8.80 7.42
N PHE A 54 -4.57 -8.70 7.31
CA PHE A 54 -3.64 -9.79 7.60
C PHE A 54 -3.78 -10.31 9.03
N ILE A 55 -3.85 -9.40 10.01
CA ILE A 55 -4.03 -9.76 11.43
C ILE A 55 -5.33 -10.53 11.63
N GLN A 56 -6.43 -10.06 11.04
CA GLN A 56 -7.71 -10.73 11.15
C GLN A 56 -7.69 -12.14 10.56
N HIS A 57 -7.04 -12.32 9.42
CA HIS A 57 -6.93 -13.64 8.79
C HIS A 57 -6.04 -14.60 9.56
N GLU A 58 -5.01 -14.12 10.23
CA GLU A 58 -4.12 -14.94 11.05
C GLU A 58 -4.76 -15.30 12.41
N ASP A 59 -5.46 -14.36 13.03
CA ASP A 59 -6.03 -14.52 14.37
C ASP A 59 -7.37 -15.27 14.38
N LEU A 60 -8.10 -15.30 13.27
CA LEU A 60 -9.42 -15.87 13.19
C LEU A 60 -9.42 -17.18 12.38
N PRO A 61 -9.41 -18.35 13.03
CA PRO A 61 -9.24 -19.65 12.37
C PRO A 61 -10.39 -20.02 11.42
N TYR A 62 -11.48 -19.28 11.44
CA TYR A 62 -12.57 -19.43 10.50
C TYR A 62 -12.48 -18.53 9.27
N CYS A 63 -11.52 -17.61 9.24
CA CYS A 63 -11.20 -16.82 8.05
C CYS A 63 -10.25 -17.64 7.17
N ILE A 64 -10.70 -17.96 5.96
CA ILE A 64 -9.95 -18.82 5.03
C ILE A 64 -9.17 -18.07 3.97
N GLY A 65 -9.26 -16.74 3.95
CA GLY A 65 -8.51 -15.89 3.03
C GLY A 65 -9.29 -14.66 2.58
N GLU A 66 -8.70 -13.96 1.62
CA GLU A 66 -9.23 -12.71 1.11
C GLU A 66 -8.95 -12.53 -0.39
N PHE A 67 -9.75 -11.67 -0.99
CA PHE A 67 -9.51 -11.08 -2.31
C PHE A 67 -9.38 -9.57 -2.13
N VAL A 68 -8.19 -9.05 -2.34
CA VAL A 68 -7.95 -7.61 -2.21
C VAL A 68 -8.55 -6.84 -3.37
N TRP A 69 -9.15 -5.70 -3.12
CA TRP A 69 -9.54 -4.73 -4.13
C TRP A 69 -8.41 -3.69 -4.29
N THR A 70 -7.62 -3.72 -5.38
CA THR A 70 -7.72 -4.64 -6.51
C THR A 70 -6.31 -4.92 -7.07
N GLY A 71 -6.20 -5.92 -7.96
CA GLY A 71 -4.90 -6.30 -8.54
C GLY A 71 -4.27 -5.22 -9.40
N PHE A 72 -5.06 -4.54 -10.21
CA PHE A 72 -4.57 -3.52 -11.15
C PHE A 72 -5.39 -2.24 -11.02
N ASP A 73 -4.75 -1.09 -11.25
CA ASP A 73 -5.50 0.12 -11.56
C ASP A 73 -6.31 -0.07 -12.85
N TYR A 74 -7.41 0.62 -12.97
CA TYR A 74 -8.30 0.53 -14.12
C TYR A 74 -8.83 1.90 -14.53
N LEU A 75 -9.24 2.01 -15.80
CA LEU A 75 -9.75 3.26 -16.38
C LEU A 75 -11.20 3.51 -15.94
N GLY A 76 -11.55 4.79 -15.86
CA GLY A 76 -12.95 5.22 -15.76
C GLY A 76 -13.55 5.22 -14.36
N GLU A 77 -12.82 4.77 -13.34
CA GLU A 77 -13.28 4.82 -11.95
C GLU A 77 -13.06 6.20 -11.34
N PRO A 78 -14.12 6.96 -11.01
CA PRO A 78 -13.97 8.29 -10.42
C PRO A 78 -13.66 8.27 -8.93
N THR A 79 -13.81 7.16 -8.24
CA THR A 79 -13.52 7.04 -6.81
C THR A 79 -12.02 7.12 -6.55
N PRO A 80 -11.51 8.00 -5.67
CA PRO A 80 -12.28 8.86 -4.77
C PRO A 80 -12.63 10.26 -5.31
N TYR A 81 -12.49 10.52 -6.60
CA TYR A 81 -12.58 11.83 -7.24
C TYR A 81 -13.95 12.04 -7.91
N TYR A 82 -15.02 11.85 -7.18
CA TYR A 82 -16.40 11.85 -7.69
C TYR A 82 -16.82 13.05 -8.55
N THR A 83 -16.12 14.19 -8.40
CA THR A 83 -16.39 15.42 -9.15
C THR A 83 -15.47 15.58 -10.36
N ASP A 84 -14.47 14.72 -10.51
CA ASP A 84 -13.46 14.82 -11.56
C ASP A 84 -13.71 13.80 -12.66
N TRP A 85 -14.49 14.21 -13.64
CA TRP A 85 -14.79 13.37 -14.79
C TRP A 85 -14.19 13.95 -16.09
N PRO A 86 -13.59 13.12 -16.94
CA PRO A 86 -13.32 11.70 -16.73
C PRO A 86 -12.08 11.48 -15.85
N SER A 87 -12.15 10.50 -14.96
CA SER A 87 -10.96 10.02 -14.23
C SER A 87 -10.08 9.20 -15.17
N HIS A 88 -8.78 9.48 -15.15
CA HIS A 88 -7.82 8.75 -15.99
C HIS A 88 -7.54 7.34 -15.47
N SER A 89 -7.55 7.15 -14.16
CA SER A 89 -7.25 5.88 -13.53
C SER A 89 -7.83 5.81 -12.13
N SER A 90 -8.21 4.61 -11.71
CA SER A 90 -8.34 4.30 -10.29
C SER A 90 -6.97 4.34 -9.62
N LEU A 91 -6.95 4.42 -8.28
CA LEU A 91 -5.74 4.30 -7.46
C LEU A 91 -5.76 3.07 -6.57
N PHE A 92 -6.69 2.16 -6.77
CA PHE A 92 -6.89 0.96 -5.94
C PHE A 92 -5.91 -0.17 -6.24
N GLY A 93 -5.31 -0.18 -7.42
CA GLY A 93 -4.48 -1.28 -7.88
C GLY A 93 -3.23 -1.51 -7.03
N ILE A 94 -2.85 -2.76 -6.90
CA ILE A 94 -1.54 -3.20 -6.39
C ILE A 94 -0.47 -2.93 -7.46
N ILE A 95 -0.89 -3.00 -8.73
CA ILE A 95 -0.09 -2.73 -9.93
C ILE A 95 -0.77 -1.56 -10.66
N ASP A 96 0.00 -0.65 -11.21
CA ASP A 96 -0.53 0.50 -11.93
C ASP A 96 -0.99 0.16 -13.36
N LEU A 97 -1.57 1.14 -14.06
CA LEU A 97 -2.04 0.98 -15.45
C LEU A 97 -0.94 0.58 -16.44
N ALA A 98 0.32 0.91 -16.16
CA ALA A 98 1.44 0.53 -17.00
C ALA A 98 1.94 -0.90 -16.73
N GLY A 99 1.31 -1.62 -15.80
CA GLY A 99 1.73 -2.95 -15.39
C GLY A 99 2.92 -2.94 -14.43
N ILE A 100 3.23 -1.79 -13.81
CA ILE A 100 4.38 -1.67 -12.90
C ILE A 100 3.89 -1.82 -11.46
N PRO A 101 4.53 -2.72 -10.65
CA PRO A 101 4.20 -2.89 -9.25
C PRO A 101 4.33 -1.58 -8.45
N LYS A 102 3.34 -1.30 -7.60
CA LYS A 102 3.42 -0.29 -6.55
C LYS A 102 4.11 -0.86 -5.32
N ASP A 103 4.42 -0.02 -4.32
CA ASP A 103 5.06 -0.50 -3.08
C ASP A 103 4.21 -1.57 -2.38
N ARG A 104 2.88 -1.42 -2.37
CA ARG A 104 1.97 -2.42 -1.79
C ARG A 104 2.00 -3.79 -2.45
N PHE A 105 2.45 -3.93 -3.70
CA PHE A 105 2.70 -5.23 -4.30
C PHE A 105 3.72 -6.02 -3.46
N TYR A 106 4.77 -5.35 -3.04
CA TYR A 106 5.82 -5.98 -2.24
C TYR A 106 5.38 -6.24 -0.80
N LEU A 107 4.46 -5.42 -0.25
CA LEU A 107 3.82 -5.68 1.02
C LEU A 107 3.05 -7.00 0.96
N TYR A 108 2.12 -7.15 0.02
CA TYR A 108 1.36 -8.39 -0.17
C TYR A 108 2.26 -9.58 -0.49
N ARG A 109 3.24 -9.40 -1.38
CA ARG A 109 4.19 -10.45 -1.72
C ARG A 109 5.00 -10.92 -0.51
N SER A 110 5.44 -10.02 0.34
CA SER A 110 6.20 -10.38 1.53
C SER A 110 5.37 -11.18 2.53
N HIS A 111 4.07 -10.94 2.56
CA HIS A 111 3.16 -11.62 3.47
C HIS A 111 2.64 -12.96 2.89
N TRP A 112 2.19 -12.96 1.65
CA TRP A 112 1.52 -14.11 1.04
C TRP A 112 2.46 -15.12 0.40
N ASN A 113 3.55 -14.68 -0.23
CA ASN A 113 4.46 -15.58 -0.94
C ASN A 113 5.48 -16.20 0.02
N LYS A 114 5.26 -17.44 0.38
CA LYS A 114 6.14 -18.18 1.31
C LYS A 114 7.38 -18.78 0.64
N THR A 115 7.44 -18.84 -0.68
CA THR A 115 8.54 -19.44 -1.43
C THR A 115 9.52 -18.43 -1.99
N ALA A 116 9.04 -17.32 -2.56
CA ALA A 116 9.89 -16.25 -3.06
C ALA A 116 10.31 -15.28 -1.95
N ARG A 117 11.58 -14.95 -1.90
CA ARG A 117 12.09 -13.94 -0.99
C ARG A 117 11.74 -12.54 -1.50
N THR A 118 11.35 -11.69 -0.57
CA THR A 118 11.02 -10.29 -0.80
C THR A 118 11.88 -9.42 0.11
N LEU A 119 12.49 -8.41 -0.47
CA LEU A 119 13.16 -7.33 0.23
C LEU A 119 12.93 -6.06 -0.59
N HIS A 120 12.10 -5.18 -0.09
CA HIS A 120 11.72 -3.95 -0.77
C HIS A 120 11.77 -2.78 0.20
N ILE A 121 12.38 -1.70 -0.23
CA ILE A 121 12.56 -0.48 0.56
C ILE A 121 11.76 0.66 -0.06
N LEU A 122 11.11 1.46 0.77
CA LEU A 122 10.45 2.71 0.39
C LEU A 122 10.74 3.77 1.45
N PRO A 123 10.68 5.06 1.11
CA PRO A 123 10.46 5.66 -0.20
C PRO A 123 11.76 5.71 -1.03
N HIS A 124 11.73 6.42 -2.16
CA HIS A 124 12.95 6.83 -2.85
C HIS A 124 13.75 7.86 -2.03
N TRP A 125 15.02 8.12 -2.43
CA TRP A 125 15.92 8.97 -1.64
C TRP A 125 16.00 10.45 -2.08
N THR A 126 15.30 10.86 -3.12
CA THR A 126 15.40 12.22 -3.66
C THR A 126 14.29 13.11 -3.14
N TRP A 127 14.61 14.00 -2.21
CA TRP A 127 13.65 14.88 -1.53
C TRP A 127 14.12 16.34 -1.53
N PRO A 128 14.20 17.01 -2.70
CA PRO A 128 14.58 18.43 -2.74
C PRO A 128 13.58 19.26 -1.94
N GLY A 129 14.10 20.18 -1.11
CA GLY A 129 13.30 21.06 -0.27
C GLY A 129 12.83 20.46 1.05
N ARG A 130 13.32 19.24 1.40
CA ARG A 130 13.06 18.60 2.70
C ARG A 130 14.34 18.37 3.50
N GLU A 131 15.38 19.15 3.25
CA GLU A 131 16.65 19.03 3.94
C GLU A 131 16.47 19.28 5.45
N GLY A 132 16.93 18.35 6.27
CA GLY A 132 16.77 18.38 7.73
C GLY A 132 15.44 17.84 8.27
N GLU A 133 14.51 17.46 7.39
CA GLU A 133 13.26 16.81 7.80
C GLU A 133 13.41 15.30 7.90
N VAL A 134 12.60 14.69 8.77
CA VAL A 134 12.55 13.23 8.90
C VAL A 134 11.78 12.62 7.74
N THR A 135 12.39 11.65 7.08
CA THR A 135 11.74 10.81 6.07
C THR A 135 11.66 9.37 6.60
N PRO A 136 10.47 8.87 6.96
CA PRO A 136 10.32 7.49 7.39
C PRO A 136 10.72 6.51 6.29
N VAL A 137 11.51 5.50 6.66
CA VAL A 137 11.93 4.43 5.76
C VAL A 137 11.24 3.14 6.18
N PHE A 138 10.53 2.52 5.24
CA PHE A 138 9.86 1.25 5.45
C PHE A 138 10.54 0.15 4.64
N VAL A 139 10.53 -1.06 5.17
CA VAL A 139 11.05 -2.24 4.49
C VAL A 139 9.99 -3.33 4.53
N TYR A 140 9.55 -3.77 3.36
CA TYR A 140 8.65 -4.92 3.23
C TYR A 140 9.48 -6.18 2.93
N THR A 141 9.43 -7.14 3.85
CA THR A 141 10.30 -8.31 3.74
C THR A 141 9.70 -9.55 4.41
N ASN A 142 10.00 -10.72 3.89
CA ASN A 142 9.80 -12.02 4.53
C ASN A 142 11.13 -12.68 4.96
N TYR A 143 12.20 -11.88 5.04
CA TYR A 143 13.42 -12.27 5.75
C TYR A 143 13.23 -12.02 7.25
N PRO A 144 13.97 -12.73 8.12
CA PRO A 144 13.87 -12.54 9.58
C PRO A 144 14.40 -11.19 10.06
N SER A 145 15.24 -10.54 9.28
CA SER A 145 15.80 -9.21 9.58
C SER A 145 16.20 -8.50 8.30
N ALA A 146 16.28 -7.16 8.38
CA ALA A 146 16.82 -6.29 7.35
C ALA A 146 17.71 -5.24 8.01
N GLU A 147 18.79 -4.85 7.36
CA GLU A 147 19.70 -3.81 7.81
C GLU A 147 19.84 -2.74 6.73
N LEU A 148 19.72 -1.48 7.14
CA LEU A 148 19.85 -0.33 6.26
C LEU A 148 21.27 0.22 6.33
N PHE A 149 21.89 0.39 5.16
CA PHE A 149 23.17 1.09 5.01
C PHE A 149 22.98 2.37 4.20
N ILE A 150 23.48 3.48 4.73
CA ILE A 150 23.55 4.75 4.03
C ILE A 150 25.01 5.11 3.84
N ASN A 151 25.48 5.17 2.59
CA ASN A 151 26.89 5.40 2.26
C ASN A 151 27.85 4.45 3.01
N GLY A 152 27.47 3.19 3.13
CA GLY A 152 28.26 2.16 3.78
C GLY A 152 28.26 2.19 5.32
N LYS A 153 27.42 3.00 5.94
CA LYS A 153 27.22 3.06 7.40
C LYS A 153 25.83 2.54 7.75
N SER A 154 25.79 1.59 8.70
CA SER A 154 24.56 1.10 9.32
C SER A 154 24.08 2.06 10.40
#